data_c043391d2a244d59922b16eb0f740846
#
_entry.id   c043391d2a244d59922b16eb0f740846
#
_cell.length_a   1.000
_cell.length_b   1.000
_cell.length_c   1.000
_cell.angle_alpha   90.00
_cell.angle_beta   90.00
_cell.angle_gamma   90.00
#
_symmetry.space_group_name_H-M   'P 1'
#
loop_
_entity.id
_entity.type
_entity.pdbx_description
1 polymer ?
#
loop_
_entity_poly.entity_id
_entity_poly.type
_entity_poly.pdbx_seq_one_letter_code
_entity_poly.pdbx_strand_id
1 'polypeptide(L)'
;MPGRDPSWRITADGKVYRKGRKNYPNRDSYDGEFLDGLRHGRGIMKYNNADMYNGEFERDLFHGFGVYQWAPYEDDDGNQIIGKRY
;
A
#
# COMPACT_ATOMS: atom_id res chain seq x y z
N MET A 1 13.65 -8.89 26.18
CA MET A 1 13.47 -8.47 25.59
C MET A 1 13.02 -8.61 24.79
N PRO A 2 12.51 -8.46 24.78
CA PRO A 2 12.09 -8.79 23.84
C PRO A 2 12.38 -8.28 22.89
N GLY A 3 12.31 -8.50 22.75
CA GLY A 3 12.64 -8.34 21.64
C GLY A 3 12.56 -7.19 21.10
N ARG A 4 13.15 -6.93 20.21
CA ARG A 4 13.06 -5.81 19.58
C ARG A 4 12.19 -5.94 18.49
N ASP A 5 11.50 -4.94 18.12
CA ASP A 5 10.66 -4.88 16.96
C ASP A 5 11.47 -4.33 15.79
N PRO A 6 11.91 -5.20 14.87
CA PRO A 6 12.70 -4.73 13.74
C PRO A 6 11.89 -3.95 12.72
N SER A 7 10.56 -3.87 12.90
CA SER A 7 9.72 -3.20 11.92
C SER A 7 9.76 -1.68 12.02
N TRP A 8 10.42 -1.13 13.04
CA TRP A 8 10.51 0.32 13.16
C TRP A 8 11.91 0.75 13.58
N ARG A 9 12.26 1.97 13.25
CA ARG A 9 13.53 2.56 13.64
C ARG A 9 13.49 4.08 13.46
N ILE A 10 14.46 4.76 14.07
CA ILE A 10 14.63 6.19 13.86
C ILE A 10 15.70 6.37 12.79
N THR A 11 15.38 7.15 11.76
CA THR A 11 16.34 7.42 10.69
C THR A 11 17.38 8.43 11.14
N ALA A 12 18.43 8.60 10.32
CA ALA A 12 19.52 9.51 10.66
C ALA A 12 19.04 10.96 10.81
N ASP A 13 17.98 11.34 10.11
CA ASP A 13 17.44 12.70 10.20
C ASP A 13 16.32 12.81 11.23
N GLY A 14 16.15 11.81 12.10
CA GLY A 14 15.21 11.89 13.21
C GLY A 14 13.78 11.49 12.89
N LYS A 15 13.54 10.91 11.73
CA LYS A 15 12.19 10.49 11.37
C LYS A 15 11.94 9.07 11.83
N VAL A 16 10.66 8.74 12.03
CA VAL A 16 10.27 7.40 12.45
C VAL A 16 9.91 6.56 11.23
N TYR A 17 10.73 5.56 10.97
CA TYR A 17 10.46 4.57 9.92
C TYR A 17 9.76 3.38 10.54
N ARG A 18 8.76 2.85 9.84
CA ARG A 18 8.04 1.67 10.29
C ARG A 18 7.58 0.85 9.10
N LYS A 19 7.54 -0.46 9.28
CA LYS A 19 6.99 -1.36 8.28
C LYS A 19 5.84 -2.12 8.93
N GLY A 20 4.70 -2.16 8.26
CA GLY A 20 3.55 -2.83 8.83
C GLY A 20 2.30 -2.61 8.01
N ARG A 21 1.16 -2.92 8.63
CA ARG A 21 -0.13 -2.81 7.97
C ARG A 21 -0.98 -1.76 8.65
N LYS A 22 -1.77 -1.04 7.85
CA LYS A 22 -2.72 -0.09 8.36
C LYS A 22 -4.05 -0.29 7.65
N ASN A 23 -5.13 -0.34 8.42
CA ASN A 23 -6.48 -0.39 7.89
C ASN A 23 -7.12 0.98 8.06
N TYR A 24 -7.77 1.45 7.00
CA TYR A 24 -8.39 2.78 6.99
C TYR A 24 -9.89 2.65 7.24
N PRO A 25 -10.54 3.71 7.74
CA PRO A 25 -11.97 3.63 8.03
C PRO A 25 -12.84 3.29 6.82
N ASN A 26 -12.40 3.65 5.62
CA ASN A 26 -13.14 3.38 4.39
C ASN A 26 -12.91 1.98 3.83
N ARG A 27 -12.27 1.09 4.62
CA ARG A 27 -11.95 -0.29 4.27
C ARG A 27 -10.82 -0.45 3.28
N ASP A 28 -10.09 0.61 3.00
CA ASP A 28 -8.81 0.47 2.31
C ASP A 28 -7.80 -0.09 3.29
N SER A 29 -6.74 -0.69 2.78
CA SER A 29 -5.65 -1.16 3.62
C SER A 29 -4.32 -0.97 2.92
N TYR A 30 -3.29 -0.77 3.71
CA TYR A 30 -1.94 -0.59 3.20
C TYR A 30 -1.01 -1.54 3.95
N ASP A 31 -0.11 -2.17 3.22
CA ASP A 31 0.89 -3.06 3.80
C ASP A 31 2.24 -2.69 3.23
N GLY A 32 3.09 -2.08 4.03
CA GLY A 32 4.38 -1.62 3.54
C GLY A 32 5.08 -0.70 4.50
N GLU A 33 5.84 0.22 3.93
CA GLU A 33 6.71 1.10 4.70
C GLU A 33 6.06 2.43 4.96
N PHE A 34 6.36 2.99 6.13
CA PHE A 34 5.88 4.30 6.56
C PHE A 34 7.06 5.13 7.02
N LEU A 35 6.98 6.44 6.80
CA LEU A 35 7.93 7.38 7.34
C LEU A 35 7.14 8.51 7.99
N ASP A 36 7.33 8.67 9.31
CA ASP A 36 6.57 9.65 10.12
C ASP A 36 5.05 9.51 9.94
N GLY A 37 4.59 8.25 9.85
CA GLY A 37 3.17 7.96 9.74
C GLY A 37 2.60 8.05 8.34
N LEU A 38 3.39 8.44 7.35
CA LEU A 38 2.95 8.53 5.96
C LEU A 38 3.48 7.34 5.17
N ARG A 39 2.72 6.87 4.20
CA ARG A 39 3.19 5.79 3.33
C ARG A 39 4.43 6.27 2.58
N HIS A 40 5.44 5.42 2.56
CA HIS A 40 6.74 5.79 2.01
C HIS A 40 7.46 4.53 1.60
N GLY A 41 8.34 4.63 0.58
CA GLY A 41 9.06 3.46 0.12
C GLY A 41 8.14 2.49 -0.59
N ARG A 42 8.31 1.20 -0.35
CA ARG A 42 7.53 0.20 -1.06
C ARG A 42 6.35 -0.27 -0.24
N GLY A 43 5.22 -0.47 -0.93
CA GLY A 43 4.04 -0.97 -0.27
C GLY A 43 2.96 -1.42 -1.22
N ILE A 44 1.94 -2.05 -0.65
CA ILE A 44 0.79 -2.53 -1.40
C ILE A 44 -0.44 -1.90 -0.80
N MET A 45 -1.16 -1.12 -1.60
CA MET A 45 -2.41 -0.51 -1.21
C MET A 45 -3.55 -1.30 -1.82
N LYS A 46 -4.48 -1.74 -0.97
CA LYS A 46 -5.69 -2.43 -1.42
C LYS A 46 -6.88 -1.55 -1.14
N TYR A 47 -7.64 -1.25 -2.17
CA TYR A 47 -8.78 -0.36 -2.06
C TYR A 47 -10.05 -1.16 -1.80
N ASN A 48 -11.05 -0.51 -1.22
CA ASN A 48 -12.29 -1.19 -0.85
C ASN A 48 -13.07 -1.70 -2.05
N ASN A 49 -12.79 -1.20 -3.25
CA ASN A 49 -13.41 -1.70 -4.48
C ASN A 49 -12.63 -2.83 -5.13
N ALA A 50 -11.63 -3.37 -4.41
CA ALA A 50 -10.75 -4.45 -4.85
C ALA A 50 -9.69 -4.04 -5.87
N ASP A 51 -9.54 -2.76 -6.17
CA ASP A 51 -8.38 -2.29 -6.89
C ASP A 51 -7.15 -2.43 -6.00
N MET A 52 -5.97 -2.42 -6.62
CA MET A 52 -4.74 -2.60 -5.88
C MET A 52 -3.61 -1.80 -6.53
N TYR A 53 -2.77 -1.19 -5.71
CA TYR A 53 -1.54 -0.58 -6.17
C TYR A 53 -0.37 -1.25 -5.46
N ASN A 54 0.63 -1.66 -6.23
CA ASN A 54 1.84 -2.27 -5.69
C ASN A 54 3.02 -1.49 -6.23
N GLY A 55 3.69 -0.74 -5.38
CA GLY A 55 4.78 0.08 -5.86
C GLY A 55 5.34 0.99 -4.79
N GLU A 56 5.82 2.13 -5.25
CA GLU A 56 6.51 3.08 -4.41
C GLU A 56 5.61 4.23 -4.00
N PHE A 57 5.88 4.74 -2.81
CA PHE A 57 5.16 5.87 -2.23
C PHE A 57 6.14 6.88 -1.71
N GLU A 58 5.73 8.13 -1.72
CA GLU A 58 6.46 9.21 -1.04
C GLU A 58 5.44 10.17 -0.49
N ARG A 59 5.48 10.38 0.85
CA ARG A 59 4.58 11.30 1.55
C ARG A 59 3.12 11.02 1.23
N ASP A 60 2.73 9.73 1.32
CA ASP A 60 1.36 9.27 1.06
C ASP A 60 0.93 9.30 -0.40
N LEU A 61 1.83 9.65 -1.32
CA LEU A 61 1.49 9.74 -2.74
C LEU A 61 2.20 8.64 -3.51
N PHE A 62 1.61 8.22 -4.61
CA PHE A 62 2.29 7.31 -5.54
C PHE A 62 3.55 8.00 -6.03
N HIS A 63 4.62 7.23 -6.15
CA HIS A 63 5.91 7.76 -6.52
C HIS A 63 6.69 6.72 -7.30
N GLY A 64 7.52 7.17 -8.25
CA GLY A 64 8.40 6.26 -8.96
C GLY A 64 7.64 5.14 -9.69
N PHE A 65 8.08 3.91 -9.48
CA PHE A 65 7.52 2.78 -10.20
C PHE A 65 6.46 2.07 -9.38
N GLY A 66 5.42 1.62 -10.07
CA GLY A 66 4.39 0.84 -9.44
C GLY A 66 3.43 0.28 -10.46
N VAL A 67 2.61 -0.65 -10.03
CA VAL A 67 1.61 -1.29 -10.87
C VAL A 67 0.26 -1.09 -10.21
N TYR A 68 -0.65 -0.46 -10.92
CA TYR A 68 -2.02 -0.31 -10.47
C TYR A 68 -2.86 -1.35 -11.21
N GLN A 69 -3.64 -2.12 -10.47
CA GLN A 69 -4.50 -3.14 -11.03
C GLN A 69 -5.94 -2.86 -10.64
N TRP A 70 -6.79 -2.69 -11.64
CA TRP A 70 -8.21 -2.49 -11.41
C TRP A 70 -8.88 -3.80 -11.08
N ALA A 71 -9.92 -3.74 -10.25
CA ALA A 71 -10.67 -4.91 -9.85
C ALA A 71 -11.27 -5.61 -11.06
N PRO A 72 -11.40 -6.95 -11.03
CA PRO A 72 -12.16 -7.65 -12.07
C PRO A 72 -13.62 -7.22 -12.05
N TYR A 73 -14.28 -7.36 -13.18
CA TYR A 73 -15.70 -7.02 -13.29
C TYR A 73 -16.38 -8.00 -14.24
N GLU A 74 -17.70 -8.03 -14.20
CA GLU A 74 -18.51 -8.87 -15.05
C GLU A 74 -19.04 -8.03 -16.21
N ASP A 75 -18.98 -8.57 -17.44
CA ASP A 75 -19.57 -7.86 -18.57
C ASP A 75 -21.07 -8.15 -18.65
N ASP A 76 -21.74 -7.59 -19.68
CA ASP A 76 -23.17 -7.73 -19.82
C ASP A 76 -23.63 -9.17 -20.06
N ASP A 77 -22.73 -10.01 -20.53
CA ASP A 77 -23.01 -11.41 -20.79
C ASP A 77 -22.69 -12.32 -19.62
N GLY A 78 -22.25 -11.74 -18.50
CA GLY A 78 -21.90 -12.50 -17.32
C GLY A 78 -20.48 -13.05 -17.31
N ASN A 79 -19.65 -12.64 -18.26
CA ASN A 79 -18.26 -13.10 -18.30
C ASN A 79 -17.41 -12.30 -17.32
N GLN A 80 -16.50 -13.01 -16.64
CA GLN A 80 -15.59 -12.36 -15.72
C GLN A 80 -14.45 -11.73 -16.50
N ILE A 81 -14.29 -10.43 -16.36
CA ILE A 81 -13.22 -9.68 -17.01
C ILE A 81 -12.17 -9.31 -15.97
N ILE A 82 -10.92 -9.64 -16.29
CA ILE A 82 -9.81 -9.30 -15.39
C ILE A 82 -9.55 -7.81 -15.49
N GLY A 83 -9.38 -7.16 -14.34
CA GLY A 83 -9.11 -5.73 -14.29
C GLY A 83 -7.81 -5.37 -14.98
N LYS A 84 -7.75 -4.15 -15.48
CA LYS A 84 -6.56 -3.65 -16.15
C LYS A 84 -5.41 -3.48 -15.17
N ARG A 85 -4.22 -3.48 -15.71
CA ARG A 85 -2.99 -3.21 -14.93
C ARG A 85 -2.26 -2.05 -15.57
N TYR A 86 -1.59 -1.32 -14.72
CA TYR A 86 -0.97 -0.09 -15.19
C TYR A 86 0.45 0.05 -14.67
#